data_8fc06c363f7aa77b24fc07aef20e1f99
#
_entry.id   8fc06c363f7aa77b24fc07aef20e1f99
#
_cell.length_a   1.000
_cell.length_b   1.000
_cell.length_c   1.000
_cell.angle_alpha   90.00
_cell.angle_beta   90.00
_cell.angle_gamma   90.00
#
_symmetry.space_group_name_H-M   'P 1'
#
loop_
_entity.id
_entity.type
_entity.pdbx_description
1 polymer ?
#
loop_
_entity_poly.entity_id
_entity_poly.type
_entity_poly.pdbx_seq_one_letter_code
_entity_poly.pdbx_strand_id
1 'polypeptide(L)'
;MAESPHSLEPYHSEKKAKLRAVVRKAITRPVVKAVVKPHVEGQENVQDLEGAYIVVGNHSSHLDAPMVFSLLPDHMTAKLATGAAADYFYRKRGISKLTSLFFNTYPVERKGKPSPHPGRAAHMTSRLLQDGIPILIFPEGTRSRTGEMGAFKSGAAALSIKLHVPIVPLAMHGGHEAMPVGSSWPTLDHKPVELYIGKPMWANDGEDAETFMARVKSHIQAMLEQQTAWPHEA
;
A
#
# COMPACT_ATOMS: atom_id res chain seq x y z
N MET A 1 25.69 -11.89 -13.28
CA MET A 1 24.78 -12.98 -12.87
C MET A 1 23.39 -12.37 -12.71
N ALA A 2 22.38 -12.83 -13.43
CA ALA A 2 21.02 -12.38 -13.26
C ALA A 2 20.49 -12.95 -11.91
N GLU A 3 20.02 -12.07 -11.01
CA GLU A 3 19.41 -12.47 -9.76
C GLU A 3 18.25 -13.44 -10.06
N SER A 4 18.22 -14.56 -9.33
CA SER A 4 17.09 -15.51 -9.44
C SER A 4 15.78 -14.76 -9.17
N PRO A 5 14.76 -14.92 -10.03
CA PRO A 5 13.49 -14.23 -9.85
C PRO A 5 12.72 -14.65 -8.59
N HIS A 6 13.29 -15.50 -7.75
CA HIS A 6 12.77 -16.01 -6.48
C HIS A 6 13.58 -15.56 -5.26
N SER A 7 14.67 -14.79 -5.45
CA SER A 7 15.49 -14.32 -4.34
C SER A 7 14.75 -13.26 -3.52
N LEU A 8 14.69 -13.46 -2.19
CA LEU A 8 14.21 -12.45 -1.23
C LEU A 8 15.33 -11.51 -0.78
N GLU A 9 16.57 -11.78 -1.16
CA GLU A 9 17.75 -10.99 -0.79
C GLU A 9 17.62 -9.48 -1.06
N PRO A 10 17.02 -9.03 -2.20
CA PRO A 10 16.81 -7.61 -2.43
C PRO A 10 15.94 -6.90 -1.38
N TYR A 11 15.01 -7.64 -0.74
CA TYR A 11 14.09 -7.10 0.26
C TYR A 11 14.74 -7.02 1.65
N HIS A 12 15.73 -7.87 1.93
CA HIS A 12 16.51 -7.88 3.18
C HIS A 12 17.72 -6.95 3.15
N SER A 13 18.13 -6.47 1.97
CA SER A 13 19.31 -5.65 1.83
C SER A 13 19.23 -4.33 2.60
N GLU A 14 19.96 -4.23 3.71
CA GLU A 14 20.07 -3.00 4.50
C GLU A 14 20.58 -1.81 3.68
N LYS A 15 21.51 -2.05 2.76
CA LYS A 15 22.04 -0.99 1.86
C LYS A 15 20.91 -0.42 1.00
N LYS A 16 20.08 -1.29 0.39
CA LYS A 16 18.92 -0.86 -0.39
C LYS A 16 17.87 -0.17 0.50
N ALA A 17 17.64 -0.66 1.72
CA ALA A 17 16.73 -0.04 2.67
C ALA A 17 17.18 1.37 3.08
N LYS A 18 18.47 1.55 3.40
CA LYS A 18 19.07 2.86 3.70
C LYS A 18 18.98 3.81 2.51
N LEU A 19 19.27 3.33 1.30
CA LEU A 19 19.14 4.13 0.07
C LEU A 19 17.68 4.56 -0.14
N ARG A 20 16.72 3.65 0.01
CA ARG A 20 15.27 3.98 -0.06
C ARG A 20 14.89 5.05 0.96
N ALA A 21 15.36 4.91 2.21
CA ALA A 21 15.08 5.87 3.27
C ALA A 21 15.63 7.27 2.93
N VAL A 22 16.87 7.37 2.42
CA VAL A 22 17.46 8.65 1.99
C VAL A 22 16.65 9.26 0.84
N VAL A 23 16.36 8.49 -0.19
CA VAL A 23 15.59 8.98 -1.35
C VAL A 23 14.19 9.40 -0.93
N ARG A 24 13.53 8.61 -0.07
CA ARG A 24 12.22 8.96 0.48
C ARG A 24 12.26 10.27 1.26
N LYS A 25 13.22 10.42 2.16
CA LYS A 25 13.33 11.63 3.02
C LYS A 25 13.73 12.86 2.22
N ALA A 26 14.66 12.74 1.29
CA ALA A 26 15.22 13.86 0.56
C ALA A 26 14.43 14.26 -0.69
N ILE A 27 13.69 13.34 -1.30
CA ILE A 27 13.02 13.59 -2.60
C ILE A 27 11.53 13.30 -2.52
N THR A 28 11.13 12.04 -2.25
CA THR A 28 9.70 11.68 -2.41
C THR A 28 8.81 12.34 -1.39
N ARG A 29 9.21 12.38 -0.11
CA ARG A 29 8.40 13.02 0.95
C ARG A 29 8.22 14.52 0.71
N PRO A 30 9.24 15.33 0.40
CA PRO A 30 9.05 16.75 0.05
C PRO A 30 8.16 16.94 -1.18
N VAL A 31 8.38 16.15 -2.24
CA VAL A 31 7.56 16.24 -3.47
C VAL A 31 6.10 15.88 -3.19
N VAL A 32 5.85 14.75 -2.50
CA VAL A 32 4.49 14.34 -2.13
C VAL A 32 3.82 15.41 -1.26
N LYS A 33 4.52 15.93 -0.24
CA LYS A 33 3.99 17.00 0.62
C LYS A 33 3.64 18.26 -0.16
N ALA A 34 4.47 18.67 -1.10
CA ALA A 34 4.21 19.84 -1.93
C ALA A 34 3.03 19.63 -2.88
N VAL A 35 2.89 18.43 -3.43
CA VAL A 35 1.85 18.09 -4.43
C VAL A 35 0.50 17.87 -3.76
N VAL A 36 0.43 17.06 -2.69
CA VAL A 36 -0.86 16.63 -2.13
C VAL A 36 -1.27 17.37 -0.86
N LYS A 37 -0.39 18.22 -0.30
CA LYS A 37 -0.63 18.98 0.95
C LYS A 37 -1.24 18.05 2.03
N PRO A 38 -0.58 16.97 2.43
CA PRO A 38 -1.20 15.89 3.15
C PRO A 38 -1.55 16.27 4.58
N HIS A 39 -2.70 15.78 5.04
CA HIS A 39 -3.04 15.67 6.45
C HIS A 39 -2.92 14.21 6.88
N VAL A 40 -2.25 13.91 8.00
CA VAL A 40 -1.99 12.53 8.45
C VAL A 40 -2.39 12.38 9.91
N GLU A 41 -3.25 11.42 10.21
CA GLU A 41 -3.70 11.09 11.56
C GLU A 41 -3.49 9.61 11.88
N GLY A 42 -3.52 9.26 13.18
CA GLY A 42 -3.44 7.87 13.66
C GLY A 42 -2.03 7.30 13.66
N GLN A 43 -0.97 8.13 13.59
CA GLN A 43 0.41 7.64 13.66
C GLN A 43 0.70 6.95 15.01
N GLU A 44 0.06 7.38 16.08
CA GLU A 44 0.14 6.80 17.42
C GLU A 44 -0.39 5.36 17.47
N ASN A 45 -1.31 4.98 16.57
CA ASN A 45 -1.86 3.63 16.51
C ASN A 45 -0.84 2.56 16.12
N VAL A 46 0.28 2.97 15.54
CA VAL A 46 1.29 2.08 14.94
C VAL A 46 2.71 2.35 15.44
N GLN A 47 2.88 3.19 16.45
CA GLN A 47 4.20 3.59 16.96
C GLN A 47 5.04 2.39 17.44
N ASP A 48 4.41 1.39 18.04
CA ASP A 48 5.05 0.19 18.59
C ASP A 48 4.89 -1.04 17.69
N LEU A 49 4.44 -0.83 16.43
CA LEU A 49 4.22 -1.93 15.50
C LEU A 49 5.53 -2.44 14.91
N GLU A 50 5.86 -3.68 15.21
CA GLU A 50 7.07 -4.36 14.74
C GLU A 50 6.73 -5.64 13.97
N GLY A 51 7.73 -6.19 13.25
CA GLY A 51 7.62 -7.45 12.53
C GLY A 51 6.85 -7.35 11.22
N ALA A 52 6.17 -8.44 10.85
CA ALA A 52 5.36 -8.53 9.65
C ALA A 52 3.94 -8.03 9.91
N TYR A 53 3.39 -7.27 8.99
CA TYR A 53 2.00 -6.82 8.97
C TYR A 53 1.55 -6.55 7.53
N ILE A 54 0.25 -6.45 7.33
CA ILE A 54 -0.33 -6.12 6.03
C ILE A 54 -1.00 -4.76 6.13
N VAL A 55 -0.50 -3.79 5.38
CA VAL A 55 -1.16 -2.48 5.21
C VAL A 55 -2.24 -2.64 4.16
N VAL A 56 -3.47 -2.31 4.48
CA VAL A 56 -4.63 -2.39 3.59
C VAL A 56 -5.28 -1.02 3.46
N GLY A 57 -5.40 -0.51 2.24
CA GLY A 57 -6.02 0.79 1.96
C GLY A 57 -6.99 0.75 0.79
N ASN A 58 -7.88 1.74 0.70
CA ASN A 58 -8.66 2.01 -0.50
C ASN A 58 -7.75 2.53 -1.64
N HIS A 59 -8.20 2.39 -2.89
CA HIS A 59 -7.37 2.72 -4.06
C HIS A 59 -8.13 3.53 -5.09
N SER A 60 -7.86 4.83 -5.15
CA SER A 60 -8.56 5.77 -6.03
C SER A 60 -7.62 6.56 -6.94
N SER A 61 -6.31 6.56 -6.65
CA SER A 61 -5.35 7.43 -7.33
C SER A 61 -4.01 6.76 -7.61
N HIS A 62 -3.27 7.30 -8.57
CA HIS A 62 -1.84 7.01 -8.75
C HIS A 62 -0.99 7.51 -7.57
N LEU A 63 -1.51 8.45 -6.78
CA LEU A 63 -0.82 9.02 -5.62
C LEU A 63 -0.87 8.13 -4.39
N ASP A 64 -1.78 7.14 -4.31
CA ASP A 64 -2.01 6.35 -3.09
C ASP A 64 -0.74 5.62 -2.61
N ALA A 65 -0.07 4.86 -3.46
CA ALA A 65 1.18 4.22 -3.07
C ALA A 65 2.31 5.23 -2.74
N PRO A 66 2.59 6.27 -3.55
CA PRO A 66 3.50 7.34 -3.17
C PRO A 66 3.19 7.98 -1.81
N MET A 67 1.93 8.21 -1.49
CA MET A 67 1.50 8.76 -0.20
C MET A 67 1.81 7.80 0.94
N VAL A 68 1.39 6.53 0.83
CA VAL A 68 1.66 5.52 1.85
C VAL A 68 3.16 5.42 2.15
N PHE A 69 4.01 5.28 1.12
CA PHE A 69 5.46 5.18 1.30
C PHE A 69 6.12 6.46 1.80
N SER A 70 5.52 7.63 1.60
CA SER A 70 6.10 8.91 2.02
C SER A 70 5.57 9.40 3.35
N LEU A 71 4.36 9.03 3.75
CA LEU A 71 3.65 9.64 4.89
C LEU A 71 3.54 8.71 6.10
N LEU A 72 3.56 7.40 5.91
CA LEU A 72 3.67 6.47 7.04
C LEU A 72 4.98 6.68 7.81
N PRO A 73 5.03 6.36 9.13
CA PRO A 73 6.23 6.40 9.94
C PRO A 73 7.41 5.67 9.30
N ASP A 74 8.63 6.16 9.54
CA ASP A 74 9.85 5.63 8.91
C ASP A 74 10.10 4.16 9.23
N HIS A 75 9.81 3.71 10.46
CA HIS A 75 9.96 2.31 10.86
C HIS A 75 9.04 1.39 10.05
N MET A 76 7.82 1.83 9.75
CA MET A 76 6.89 1.06 8.93
C MET A 76 7.34 0.94 7.47
N THR A 77 7.86 2.01 6.90
CA THR A 77 8.19 2.06 5.47
C THR A 77 9.58 1.55 5.13
N ALA A 78 10.44 1.32 6.13
CA ALA A 78 11.82 0.88 5.92
C ALA A 78 11.93 -0.41 5.07
N LYS A 79 11.09 -1.40 5.36
CA LYS A 79 11.03 -2.69 4.66
C LYS A 79 9.73 -2.92 3.89
N LEU A 80 8.76 -2.02 3.99
CA LEU A 80 7.46 -2.17 3.35
C LEU A 80 7.62 -2.50 1.86
N ALA A 81 6.96 -3.55 1.40
CA ALA A 81 6.94 -3.95 0.00
C ALA A 81 5.53 -3.86 -0.57
N THR A 82 5.41 -3.70 -1.89
CA THR A 82 4.09 -3.68 -2.56
C THR A 82 4.12 -4.44 -3.86
N GLY A 83 2.99 -5.08 -4.19
CA GLY A 83 2.83 -5.73 -5.47
C GLY A 83 2.67 -4.73 -6.61
N ALA A 84 3.43 -4.89 -7.67
CA ALA A 84 3.24 -4.13 -8.90
C ALA A 84 2.99 -5.06 -10.08
N ALA A 85 2.12 -4.63 -11.00
CA ALA A 85 1.74 -5.44 -12.14
C ALA A 85 2.95 -5.88 -12.97
N ALA A 86 3.09 -7.18 -13.19
CA ALA A 86 4.22 -7.77 -13.88
C ALA A 86 4.45 -7.18 -15.28
N ASP A 87 3.37 -6.88 -16.03
CA ASP A 87 3.44 -6.25 -17.35
C ASP A 87 4.06 -4.84 -17.31
N TYR A 88 3.94 -4.12 -16.21
CA TYR A 88 4.61 -2.83 -16.01
C TYR A 88 6.13 -3.00 -15.87
N PHE A 89 6.58 -4.05 -15.17
CA PHE A 89 8.00 -4.36 -14.99
C PHE A 89 8.71 -4.74 -16.29
N TYR A 90 8.01 -5.42 -17.20
CA TYR A 90 8.62 -5.91 -18.44
C TYR A 90 8.67 -4.86 -19.55
N ARG A 91 7.79 -3.85 -19.52
CA ARG A 91 7.68 -2.86 -20.64
C ARG A 91 8.76 -1.77 -20.64
N LYS A 92 9.29 -1.37 -19.47
CA LYS A 92 10.26 -0.26 -19.35
C LYS A 92 11.29 -0.54 -18.25
N ARG A 93 12.35 -1.27 -18.58
CA ARG A 93 13.41 -1.67 -17.63
C ARG A 93 13.97 -0.54 -16.76
N GLY A 94 14.12 0.68 -17.28
CA GLY A 94 14.62 1.84 -16.52
C GLY A 94 13.62 2.32 -15.47
N ILE A 95 12.35 2.48 -15.84
CA ILE A 95 11.27 2.93 -14.93
C ILE A 95 11.01 1.86 -13.88
N SER A 96 11.07 0.56 -14.25
CA SER A 96 10.85 -0.52 -13.30
C SER A 96 11.92 -0.57 -12.21
N LYS A 97 13.19 -0.33 -12.56
CA LYS A 97 14.28 -0.24 -11.57
C LYS A 97 14.08 0.92 -10.60
N LEU A 98 13.67 2.08 -11.12
CA LEU A 98 13.39 3.25 -10.30
C LEU A 98 12.19 3.00 -9.37
N THR A 99 11.08 2.49 -9.91
CA THR A 99 9.88 2.13 -9.12
C THR A 99 10.20 1.07 -8.06
N SER A 100 10.98 0.05 -8.40
CA SER A 100 11.42 -0.99 -7.47
C SER A 100 12.31 -0.42 -6.37
N LEU A 101 13.15 0.56 -6.69
CA LEU A 101 13.97 1.25 -5.70
C LEU A 101 13.12 2.06 -4.71
N PHE A 102 12.09 2.79 -5.21
CA PHE A 102 11.24 3.63 -4.36
C PHE A 102 10.27 2.83 -3.50
N PHE A 103 9.58 1.86 -4.09
CA PHE A 103 8.43 1.18 -3.49
C PHE A 103 8.70 -0.26 -3.07
N ASN A 104 9.95 -0.74 -3.14
CA ASN A 104 10.29 -2.11 -2.80
C ASN A 104 9.34 -3.13 -3.45
N THR A 105 9.12 -3.00 -4.77
CA THR A 105 8.06 -3.70 -5.48
C THR A 105 8.42 -5.14 -5.82
N TYR A 106 7.41 -6.02 -5.82
CA TYR A 106 7.48 -7.37 -6.36
C TYR A 106 6.42 -7.58 -7.46
N PRO A 107 6.69 -8.46 -8.44
CA PRO A 107 5.75 -8.66 -9.56
C PRO A 107 4.51 -9.42 -9.11
N VAL A 108 3.32 -8.87 -9.44
CA VAL A 108 2.01 -9.52 -9.25
C VAL A 108 1.29 -9.71 -10.57
N GLU A 109 0.54 -10.79 -10.66
CA GLU A 109 -0.24 -11.16 -11.83
C GLU A 109 -1.58 -10.42 -11.83
N ARG A 110 -2.01 -9.93 -12.99
CA ARG A 110 -3.35 -9.35 -13.14
C ARG A 110 -4.36 -10.43 -13.49
N LYS A 111 -5.53 -10.42 -12.85
CA LYS A 111 -6.66 -11.25 -13.24
C LYS A 111 -6.98 -11.05 -14.74
N GLY A 112 -7.23 -12.14 -15.45
CA GLY A 112 -7.63 -12.10 -16.86
C GLY A 112 -6.50 -11.99 -17.88
N LYS A 113 -5.23 -11.99 -17.44
CA LYS A 113 -4.08 -12.16 -18.34
C LYS A 113 -3.42 -13.52 -18.10
N PRO A 114 -3.03 -14.24 -19.17
CA PRO A 114 -2.26 -15.46 -19.03
C PRO A 114 -0.99 -15.18 -18.25
N SER A 115 -0.76 -15.91 -17.15
CA SER A 115 0.49 -15.87 -16.44
C SER A 115 1.29 -17.12 -16.75
N PRO A 116 2.58 -16.99 -17.09
CA PRO A 116 3.45 -18.15 -17.22
C PRO A 116 3.65 -18.90 -15.89
N HIS A 117 3.29 -18.26 -14.74
CA HIS A 117 3.48 -18.83 -13.41
C HIS A 117 2.29 -18.50 -12.49
N PRO A 118 1.12 -19.18 -12.64
CA PRO A 118 -0.05 -18.93 -11.80
C PRO A 118 0.25 -19.13 -10.32
N GLY A 119 -0.24 -18.19 -9.47
CA GLY A 119 -0.05 -18.25 -8.02
C GLY A 119 1.30 -17.76 -7.50
N ARG A 120 2.22 -17.39 -8.38
CA ARG A 120 3.56 -16.89 -8.00
C ARG A 120 3.50 -15.65 -7.12
N ALA A 121 2.59 -14.73 -7.41
CA ALA A 121 2.43 -13.52 -6.61
C ALA A 121 1.98 -13.82 -5.18
N ALA A 122 0.98 -14.69 -5.01
CA ALA A 122 0.50 -15.10 -3.69
C ALA A 122 1.59 -15.82 -2.88
N HIS A 123 2.37 -16.69 -3.54
CA HIS A 123 3.50 -17.37 -2.91
C HIS A 123 4.59 -16.37 -2.49
N MET A 124 4.95 -15.39 -3.34
CA MET A 124 5.93 -14.37 -3.00
C MET A 124 5.46 -13.50 -1.83
N THR A 125 4.20 -13.08 -1.86
CA THR A 125 3.58 -12.31 -0.77
C THR A 125 3.64 -13.04 0.57
N SER A 126 3.28 -14.34 0.56
CA SER A 126 3.35 -15.21 1.77
C SER A 126 4.79 -15.32 2.29
N ARG A 127 5.77 -15.52 1.39
CA ARG A 127 7.18 -15.62 1.79
C ARG A 127 7.72 -14.33 2.37
N LEU A 128 7.39 -13.18 1.78
CA LEU A 128 7.81 -11.87 2.31
C LEU A 128 7.32 -11.67 3.75
N LEU A 129 6.03 -11.97 4.01
CA LEU A 129 5.46 -11.88 5.36
C LEU A 129 6.11 -12.86 6.33
N GLN A 130 6.37 -14.12 5.92
CA GLN A 130 7.08 -15.11 6.74
C GLN A 130 8.49 -14.66 7.11
N ASP A 131 9.14 -13.91 6.24
CA ASP A 131 10.48 -13.34 6.45
C ASP A 131 10.45 -11.99 7.20
N GLY A 132 9.30 -11.61 7.78
CA GLY A 132 9.17 -10.38 8.57
C GLY A 132 9.10 -9.10 7.73
N ILE A 133 8.82 -9.20 6.43
CA ILE A 133 8.70 -8.05 5.53
C ILE A 133 7.24 -7.65 5.41
N PRO A 134 6.85 -6.44 5.88
CA PRO A 134 5.48 -5.95 5.76
C PRO A 134 5.13 -5.64 4.30
N ILE A 135 3.85 -5.75 3.98
CA ILE A 135 3.35 -5.53 2.62
C ILE A 135 2.16 -4.58 2.56
N LEU A 136 2.12 -3.77 1.50
CA LEU A 136 0.98 -2.93 1.14
C LEU A 136 0.12 -3.65 0.10
N ILE A 137 -1.16 -3.76 0.37
CA ILE A 137 -2.16 -4.35 -0.52
C ILE A 137 -3.34 -3.39 -0.68
N PHE A 138 -3.73 -3.15 -1.93
CA PHE A 138 -5.00 -2.53 -2.27
C PHE A 138 -5.98 -3.64 -2.66
N PRO A 139 -6.90 -4.06 -1.77
CA PRO A 139 -7.70 -5.27 -1.96
C PRO A 139 -8.75 -5.14 -3.06
N GLU A 140 -9.04 -3.95 -3.53
CA GLU A 140 -9.86 -3.69 -4.72
C GLU A 140 -9.23 -4.29 -5.99
N GLY A 141 -7.89 -4.34 -6.05
CA GLY A 141 -7.11 -4.88 -7.16
C GLY A 141 -7.10 -4.01 -8.41
N THR A 142 -7.77 -2.88 -8.38
CA THR A 142 -7.75 -1.82 -9.40
C THR A 142 -8.12 -0.50 -8.73
N ARG A 143 -7.76 0.61 -9.35
CA ARG A 143 -8.17 1.94 -8.86
C ARG A 143 -9.64 2.21 -9.17
N SER A 144 -10.31 2.82 -8.22
CA SER A 144 -11.67 3.34 -8.43
C SER A 144 -11.66 4.43 -9.53
N ARG A 145 -12.67 4.42 -10.38
CA ARG A 145 -12.87 5.45 -11.41
C ARG A 145 -13.80 6.56 -10.95
N THR A 146 -14.55 6.31 -9.88
CA THR A 146 -15.53 7.25 -9.32
C THR A 146 -15.02 7.94 -8.06
N GLY A 147 -13.90 7.48 -7.50
CA GLY A 147 -13.41 7.88 -6.17
C GLY A 147 -14.00 7.04 -5.03
N GLU A 148 -15.11 6.35 -5.25
CA GLU A 148 -15.75 5.51 -4.25
C GLU A 148 -14.97 4.21 -4.01
N MET A 149 -15.00 3.72 -2.78
CA MET A 149 -14.35 2.47 -2.39
C MET A 149 -15.08 1.25 -2.94
N GLY A 150 -14.39 0.46 -3.75
CA GLY A 150 -14.92 -0.75 -4.35
C GLY A 150 -15.05 -1.95 -3.41
N ALA A 151 -15.34 -3.11 -3.97
CA ALA A 151 -15.36 -4.38 -3.24
C ALA A 151 -13.94 -4.83 -2.90
N PHE A 152 -13.73 -5.29 -1.66
CA PHE A 152 -12.46 -5.84 -1.20
C PHE A 152 -12.40 -7.36 -1.41
N LYS A 153 -11.27 -7.83 -1.92
CA LYS A 153 -10.96 -9.27 -2.03
C LYS A 153 -10.38 -9.76 -0.72
N SER A 154 -10.78 -10.95 -0.29
CA SER A 154 -10.39 -11.54 1.01
C SER A 154 -8.92 -12.02 1.10
N GLY A 155 -8.14 -11.93 0.02
CA GLY A 155 -6.78 -12.47 0.00
C GLY A 155 -5.83 -11.93 1.07
N ALA A 156 -5.93 -10.65 1.44
CA ALA A 156 -5.12 -10.07 2.52
C ALA A 156 -5.53 -10.64 3.89
N ALA A 157 -6.83 -10.78 4.15
CA ALA A 157 -7.34 -11.40 5.37
C ALA A 157 -6.94 -12.89 5.47
N ALA A 158 -7.02 -13.64 4.37
CA ALA A 158 -6.56 -15.03 4.33
C ALA A 158 -5.06 -15.17 4.68
N LEU A 159 -4.22 -14.25 4.19
CA LEU A 159 -2.81 -14.21 4.55
C LEU A 159 -2.59 -13.84 6.01
N SER A 160 -3.32 -12.84 6.53
CA SER A 160 -3.28 -12.41 7.92
C SER A 160 -3.62 -13.56 8.87
N ILE A 161 -4.73 -14.25 8.62
CA ILE A 161 -5.16 -15.42 9.40
C ILE A 161 -4.09 -16.53 9.35
N LYS A 162 -3.67 -16.91 8.14
CA LYS A 162 -2.71 -18.00 7.94
C LYS A 162 -1.37 -17.77 8.63
N LEU A 163 -0.89 -16.53 8.65
CA LEU A 163 0.45 -16.17 9.12
C LEU A 163 0.43 -15.50 10.51
N HIS A 164 -0.75 -15.30 11.10
CA HIS A 164 -0.95 -14.64 12.40
C HIS A 164 -0.29 -13.24 12.43
N VAL A 165 -0.47 -12.46 11.36
CA VAL A 165 0.03 -11.09 11.25
C VAL A 165 -1.14 -10.10 11.20
N PRO A 166 -1.03 -8.90 11.80
CA PRO A 166 -2.13 -7.93 11.78
C PRO A 166 -2.32 -7.27 10.42
N ILE A 167 -3.54 -6.78 10.19
CA ILE A 167 -3.86 -5.83 9.13
C ILE A 167 -3.88 -4.42 9.75
N VAL A 168 -3.13 -3.49 9.13
CA VAL A 168 -3.20 -2.06 9.42
C VAL A 168 -4.11 -1.40 8.39
N PRO A 169 -5.33 -0.99 8.75
CA PRO A 169 -6.23 -0.33 7.82
C PRO A 169 -5.80 1.12 7.57
N LEU A 170 -5.81 1.55 6.32
CA LEU A 170 -5.58 2.93 5.90
C LEU A 170 -6.80 3.46 5.16
N ALA A 171 -7.26 4.65 5.52
CA ALA A 171 -8.24 5.41 4.75
C ALA A 171 -7.55 6.59 4.07
N MET A 172 -7.74 6.72 2.75
CA MET A 172 -7.19 7.81 1.95
C MET A 172 -8.33 8.58 1.28
N HIS A 173 -8.41 9.88 1.55
CA HIS A 173 -9.41 10.78 1.01
C HIS A 173 -8.76 11.87 0.15
N GLY A 174 -9.47 12.39 -0.89
CA GLY A 174 -8.98 13.48 -1.76
C GLY A 174 -7.98 13.03 -2.85
N GLY A 175 -7.52 11.77 -2.83
CA GLY A 175 -6.55 11.29 -3.82
C GLY A 175 -7.11 11.23 -5.24
N HIS A 176 -8.40 10.91 -5.38
CA HIS A 176 -9.09 10.87 -6.68
C HIS A 176 -9.18 12.27 -7.30
N GLU A 177 -9.55 13.27 -6.51
CA GLU A 177 -9.67 14.67 -6.92
C GLU A 177 -8.30 15.25 -7.27
N ALA A 178 -7.27 14.91 -6.49
CA ALA A 178 -5.90 15.35 -6.74
C ALA A 178 -5.32 14.74 -8.02
N MET A 179 -5.62 13.48 -8.33
CA MET A 179 -5.12 12.81 -9.54
C MET A 179 -6.06 11.68 -9.97
N PRO A 180 -7.12 12.00 -10.75
CA PRO A 180 -8.07 11.00 -11.24
C PRO A 180 -7.42 9.93 -12.10
N VAL A 181 -8.09 8.79 -12.24
CA VAL A 181 -7.65 7.71 -13.14
C VAL A 181 -7.64 8.23 -14.59
N GLY A 182 -6.49 8.12 -15.26
CA GLY A 182 -6.28 8.63 -16.62
C GLY A 182 -5.48 9.93 -16.67
N SER A 183 -5.36 10.66 -15.56
CA SER A 183 -4.48 11.82 -15.47
C SER A 183 -3.02 11.40 -15.43
N SER A 184 -2.15 12.18 -16.09
CA SER A 184 -0.68 11.99 -16.05
C SER A 184 0.00 12.82 -14.98
N TRP A 185 -0.66 13.87 -14.49
CA TRP A 185 -0.17 14.80 -13.48
C TRP A 185 -1.27 15.15 -12.48
N PRO A 186 -0.92 15.42 -11.21
CA PRO A 186 -1.86 15.96 -10.22
C PRO A 186 -2.38 17.33 -10.65
N THR A 187 -3.62 17.62 -10.30
CA THR A 187 -4.15 18.99 -10.35
C THR A 187 -3.55 19.79 -9.22
N LEU A 188 -3.21 21.07 -9.44
CA LEU A 188 -2.61 21.90 -8.39
C LEU A 188 -3.66 22.56 -7.48
N ASP A 189 -4.90 22.63 -7.98
CA ASP A 189 -6.05 23.23 -7.26
C ASP A 189 -6.96 22.14 -6.69
N HIS A 190 -6.43 21.33 -5.80
CA HIS A 190 -7.19 20.33 -5.05
C HIS A 190 -7.11 20.58 -3.55
N LYS A 191 -8.10 20.10 -2.82
CA LYS A 191 -8.09 20.10 -1.36
C LYS A 191 -6.93 19.24 -0.85
N PRO A 192 -6.47 19.46 0.40
CA PRO A 192 -5.52 18.57 1.06
C PRO A 192 -5.94 17.11 0.92
N VAL A 193 -4.98 16.22 0.71
CA VAL A 193 -5.24 14.77 0.70
C VAL A 193 -5.01 14.22 2.09
N GLU A 194 -5.94 13.41 2.57
CA GLU A 194 -5.95 12.92 3.94
C GLU A 194 -5.57 11.45 4.00
N LEU A 195 -4.76 11.10 4.99
CA LEU A 195 -4.33 9.72 5.27
C LEU A 195 -4.60 9.41 6.75
N TYR A 196 -5.49 8.46 6.99
CA TYR A 196 -5.84 7.99 8.33
C TYR A 196 -5.31 6.59 8.55
N ILE A 197 -4.59 6.39 9.66
CA ILE A 197 -3.98 5.13 10.04
C ILE A 197 -4.79 4.53 11.17
N GLY A 198 -5.51 3.44 10.89
CA GLY A 198 -6.28 2.74 11.89
C GLY A 198 -5.40 1.86 12.79
N LYS A 199 -5.98 1.41 13.91
CA LYS A 199 -5.32 0.45 14.79
C LYS A 199 -5.13 -0.90 14.09
N PRO A 200 -4.01 -1.61 14.35
CA PRO A 200 -3.82 -2.96 13.83
C PRO A 200 -4.98 -3.88 14.23
N MET A 201 -5.47 -4.64 13.25
CA MET A 201 -6.59 -5.56 13.40
C MET A 201 -6.14 -7.00 13.19
N TRP A 202 -6.62 -7.90 14.05
CA TRP A 202 -6.46 -9.35 13.92
C TRP A 202 -7.81 -9.99 13.65
N ALA A 203 -7.80 -11.16 13.02
CA ALA A 203 -9.00 -11.98 12.94
C ALA A 203 -9.40 -12.44 14.35
N ASN A 204 -10.70 -12.51 14.59
CA ASN A 204 -11.24 -13.13 15.81
C ASN A 204 -11.12 -14.66 15.71
N ASP A 205 -11.25 -15.34 16.84
CA ASP A 205 -11.24 -16.81 16.86
C ASP A 205 -12.35 -17.37 15.97
N GLY A 206 -11.96 -18.23 15.02
CA GLY A 206 -12.90 -18.84 14.07
C GLY A 206 -13.43 -17.91 12.97
N GLU A 207 -12.98 -16.65 12.90
CA GLU A 207 -13.41 -15.72 11.85
C GLU A 207 -12.80 -16.13 10.50
N ASP A 208 -13.63 -16.26 9.47
CA ASP A 208 -13.15 -16.52 8.13
C ASP A 208 -12.60 -15.26 7.43
N ALA A 209 -11.90 -15.47 6.32
CA ALA A 209 -11.22 -14.40 5.60
C ALA A 209 -12.19 -13.37 4.96
N GLU A 210 -13.40 -13.77 4.61
CA GLU A 210 -14.38 -12.88 4.00
C GLU A 210 -14.98 -11.96 5.07
N THR A 211 -15.38 -12.53 6.20
CA THR A 211 -15.90 -11.80 7.37
C THR A 211 -14.86 -10.83 7.91
N PHE A 212 -13.61 -11.28 8.09
CA PHE A 212 -12.53 -10.41 8.55
C PHE A 212 -12.28 -9.26 7.57
N MET A 213 -12.22 -9.52 6.26
CA MET A 213 -12.01 -8.46 5.28
C MET A 213 -13.20 -7.49 5.21
N ALA A 214 -14.42 -7.96 5.39
CA ALA A 214 -15.60 -7.11 5.48
C ALA A 214 -15.50 -6.15 6.68
N ARG A 215 -15.05 -6.66 7.85
CA ARG A 215 -14.81 -5.86 9.06
C ARG A 215 -13.70 -4.80 8.83
N VAL A 216 -12.58 -5.17 8.17
CA VAL A 216 -11.53 -4.23 7.78
C VAL A 216 -12.07 -3.16 6.84
N LYS A 217 -12.86 -3.55 5.83
CA LYS A 217 -13.49 -2.59 4.90
C LYS A 217 -14.42 -1.62 5.63
N SER A 218 -15.28 -2.11 6.49
CA SER A 218 -16.21 -1.28 7.28
C SER A 218 -15.45 -0.29 8.17
N HIS A 219 -14.31 -0.70 8.74
CA HIS A 219 -13.47 0.19 9.53
C HIS A 219 -12.85 1.31 8.68
N ILE A 220 -12.33 0.99 7.49
CA ILE A 220 -11.82 2.00 6.53
C ILE A 220 -12.94 2.95 6.11
N GLN A 221 -14.13 2.43 5.84
CA GLN A 221 -15.29 3.24 5.46
C GLN A 221 -15.70 4.20 6.58
N ALA A 222 -15.75 3.72 7.82
CA ALA A 222 -16.06 4.57 8.98
C ALA A 222 -15.01 5.69 9.18
N MET A 223 -13.72 5.41 8.96
CA MET A 223 -12.68 6.43 8.97
C MET A 223 -12.90 7.49 7.88
N LEU A 224 -13.30 7.11 6.67
CA LEU A 224 -13.61 8.04 5.59
C LEU A 224 -14.85 8.89 5.89
N GLU A 225 -15.89 8.32 6.50
CA GLU A 225 -17.13 9.01 6.84
C GLU A 225 -16.97 10.02 8.00
N GLN A 226 -16.17 9.69 9.00
CA GLN A 226 -15.86 10.60 10.12
C GLN A 226 -15.20 11.89 9.64
N GLN A 227 -14.50 11.86 8.54
CA GLN A 227 -13.73 12.98 8.00
C GLN A 227 -14.55 13.95 7.15
N THR A 228 -15.61 13.46 6.49
CA THR A 228 -16.54 14.34 5.76
C THR A 228 -17.34 15.26 6.69
N ALA A 229 -17.33 14.99 8.00
CA ALA A 229 -17.98 15.79 9.03
C ALA A 229 -17.09 16.92 9.63
N TRP A 230 -15.79 16.97 9.28
CA TRP A 230 -14.88 17.99 9.83
C TRP A 230 -15.00 19.30 9.05
N PRO A 231 -15.28 20.44 9.71
CA PRO A 231 -15.24 21.73 9.03
C PRO A 231 -13.80 22.02 8.62
N HIS A 232 -13.52 22.05 7.32
CA HIS A 232 -12.32 22.67 6.78
C HIS A 232 -12.39 24.15 7.07
N GLU A 233 -11.87 24.59 8.21
CA GLU A 233 -11.68 26.02 8.44
C GLU A 233 -10.71 26.56 7.35
N ALA A 234 -11.21 27.57 6.66
CA ALA A 234 -10.58 28.25 5.54
C ALA A 234 -9.32 29.02 5.94
#